data_c08627b4d6a80bf22d1302ce5ead77a6
#
_entry.id   c08627b4d6a80bf22d1302ce5ead77a6
#
_cell.length_a   1.000
_cell.length_b   1.000
_cell.length_c   1.000
_cell.angle_alpha   90.00
_cell.angle_beta   90.00
_cell.angle_gamma   90.00
#
_symmetry.space_group_name_H-M   'P 1'
#
loop_
_entity.id
_entity.type
_entity.pdbx_description
1 polymer ?
#
loop_
_entity_poly.entity_id
_entity_poly.type
_entity_poly.pdbx_seq_one_letter_code
_entity_poly.pdbx_strand_id
1 'polypeptide(L)'
;MSGYLVMFVADEADDGHADAMRETARGLRGAGFFDDPDLGGQRTTGTYLETDTLEDPVALELIARVSELSDALACRIEVQHREIILGHIVYGQPDEQLAAVLGFGGP
;
A
#
# COMPACT_ATOMS: atom_id res chain seq x y z
N MET A 1 -19.51 6.68 6.11
CA MET A 1 -18.47 7.43 5.40
C MET A 1 -17.33 6.50 5.05
N SER A 2 -17.01 6.39 3.78
CA SER A 2 -15.89 5.56 3.36
C SER A 2 -14.57 6.25 3.66
N GLY A 3 -13.53 5.47 3.86
CA GLY A 3 -12.18 5.97 4.04
C GLY A 3 -11.29 5.53 2.89
N TYR A 4 -10.05 5.98 2.91
CA TYR A 4 -9.07 5.59 1.91
C TYR A 4 -8.08 4.59 2.48
N LEU A 5 -7.87 3.52 1.72
CA LEU A 5 -6.74 2.62 1.93
C LEU A 5 -5.58 3.22 1.15
N VAL A 6 -4.51 3.57 1.84
CA VAL A 6 -3.33 4.20 1.25
C VAL A 6 -2.12 3.32 1.54
N MET A 7 -1.36 3.01 0.51
CA MET A 7 -0.14 2.21 0.64
C MET A 7 0.99 2.89 -0.12
N PHE A 8 2.08 3.19 0.57
CA PHE A 8 3.16 3.95 -0.03
C PHE A 8 4.52 3.45 0.47
N VAL A 9 5.57 3.72 -0.33
CA VAL A 9 6.93 3.34 0.03
C VAL A 9 7.34 4.10 1.30
N ALA A 10 7.69 3.37 2.35
CA ALA A 10 8.03 3.95 3.64
C ALA A 10 9.46 4.51 3.67
N ASP A 11 10.32 4.03 2.78
CA ASP A 11 11.69 4.50 2.64
C ASP A 11 11.76 5.55 1.53
N GLU A 12 12.96 5.97 1.15
CA GLU A 12 13.12 6.93 0.07
C GLU A 12 12.64 6.32 -1.26
N ALA A 13 11.64 6.95 -1.89
CA ALA A 13 11.07 6.47 -3.14
C ALA A 13 11.92 6.94 -4.33
N ASP A 14 11.95 6.12 -5.38
CA ASP A 14 12.63 6.44 -6.64
C ASP A 14 11.68 6.22 -7.83
N ASP A 15 12.20 6.43 -9.04
CA ASP A 15 11.41 6.26 -10.26
C ASP A 15 10.91 4.84 -10.46
N GLY A 16 11.71 3.85 -10.05
CA GLY A 16 11.31 2.45 -10.14
C GLY A 16 10.12 2.14 -9.23
N HIS A 17 10.13 2.70 -8.02
CA HIS A 17 9.00 2.57 -7.11
C HIS A 17 7.75 3.25 -7.69
N ALA A 18 7.89 4.44 -8.25
CA ALA A 18 6.76 5.16 -8.84
C ALA A 18 6.16 4.42 -10.02
N ASP A 19 6.99 3.91 -10.92
CA ASP A 19 6.52 3.13 -12.06
C ASP A 19 5.78 1.86 -11.61
N ALA A 20 6.31 1.17 -10.63
CA ALA A 20 5.70 -0.05 -10.10
C ALA A 20 4.36 0.24 -9.42
N MET A 21 4.27 1.33 -8.66
CA MET A 21 3.01 1.72 -8.01
C MET A 21 1.94 2.07 -9.04
N ARG A 22 2.33 2.79 -10.11
CA ARG A 22 1.41 3.12 -11.20
C ARG A 22 0.85 1.87 -11.86
N GLU A 23 1.71 0.90 -12.17
CA GLU A 23 1.27 -0.36 -12.78
C GLU A 23 0.40 -1.17 -11.82
N THR A 24 0.73 -1.15 -10.53
CA THR A 24 -0.02 -1.88 -9.51
C THR A 24 -1.46 -1.40 -9.42
N ALA A 25 -1.70 -0.10 -9.51
CA ALA A 25 -3.06 0.46 -9.46
C ALA A 25 -3.82 0.29 -10.77
N ARG A 26 -3.12 0.04 -11.88
CA ARG A 26 -3.76 -0.03 -13.19
C ARG A 26 -4.74 -1.19 -13.27
N GLY A 27 -5.90 -0.92 -13.84
CA GLY A 27 -6.92 -1.96 -14.07
C GLY A 27 -7.74 -2.33 -12.85
N LEU A 28 -7.44 -1.78 -11.68
CA LEU A 28 -8.27 -1.99 -10.50
C LEU A 28 -9.26 -0.84 -10.36
N ARG A 29 -10.53 -1.18 -10.38
CA ARG A 29 -11.62 -0.20 -10.34
C ARG A 29 -11.56 0.62 -9.06
N GLY A 30 -11.44 1.93 -9.22
CA GLY A 30 -11.40 2.87 -8.10
C GLY A 30 -10.03 3.07 -7.49
N ALA A 31 -9.04 2.28 -7.87
CA ALA A 31 -7.67 2.45 -7.38
C ALA A 31 -6.96 3.56 -8.15
N GLY A 32 -6.14 4.32 -7.44
CA GLY A 32 -5.35 5.37 -8.03
C GLY A 32 -3.89 5.28 -7.58
N PHE A 33 -3.07 6.13 -8.20
CA PHE A 33 -1.65 6.23 -7.96
C PHE A 33 -1.30 7.66 -7.60
N PHE A 34 -0.33 7.85 -6.73
CA PHE A 34 0.21 9.17 -6.45
C PHE A 34 1.73 9.14 -6.37
N ASP A 35 2.33 10.26 -6.70
CA ASP A 35 3.77 10.45 -6.62
C ASP A 35 4.02 11.91 -6.24
N ASP A 36 4.34 12.14 -4.97
CA ASP A 36 4.62 13.46 -4.43
C ASP A 36 6.12 13.66 -4.36
N PRO A 37 6.68 14.49 -5.24
CA PRO A 37 8.13 14.61 -5.35
C PRO A 37 8.80 15.31 -4.19
N ASP A 38 8.08 16.10 -3.40
CA ASP A 38 8.77 16.90 -2.39
C ASP A 38 7.86 17.45 -1.29
N LEU A 39 7.36 16.60 -0.42
CA LEU A 39 6.75 17.08 0.82
C LEU A 39 7.77 16.92 1.94
N GLY A 40 8.43 18.04 2.31
CA GLY A 40 9.42 18.02 3.37
C GLY A 40 10.74 17.40 2.98
N GLY A 41 11.07 17.39 1.69
CA GLY A 41 12.36 16.89 1.19
C GLY A 41 12.42 15.40 0.95
N GLN A 42 11.28 14.71 1.01
CA GLN A 42 11.24 13.27 0.77
C GLN A 42 10.14 12.95 -0.25
N ARG A 43 10.52 12.23 -1.30
CA ARG A 43 9.58 11.78 -2.32
C ARG A 43 8.72 10.65 -1.75
N THR A 44 7.40 10.75 -1.93
CA THR A 44 6.45 9.74 -1.50
C THR A 44 5.65 9.25 -2.70
N THR A 45 5.60 7.94 -2.89
CA THR A 45 4.84 7.34 -3.99
C THR A 45 4.07 6.13 -3.49
N GLY A 46 2.86 5.95 -4.00
CA GLY A 46 2.01 4.86 -3.56
C GLY A 46 0.71 4.75 -4.32
N THR A 47 -0.18 3.96 -3.76
CA THR A 47 -1.52 3.70 -4.30
C THR A 47 -2.56 4.07 -3.27
N TYR A 48 -3.79 4.33 -3.75
CA TYR A 48 -4.92 4.58 -2.87
C TYR A 48 -6.18 3.94 -3.45
N LEU A 49 -7.11 3.63 -2.57
CA LEU A 49 -8.41 3.07 -2.93
C LEU A 49 -9.44 3.51 -1.88
N GLU A 50 -10.54 4.11 -2.32
CA GLU A 50 -11.62 4.42 -1.40
C GLU A 50 -12.37 3.14 -1.06
N THR A 51 -12.43 2.78 0.21
CA THR A 51 -13.10 1.56 0.66
C THR A 51 -13.50 1.69 2.13
N ASP A 52 -14.66 1.12 2.46
CA ASP A 52 -15.15 1.10 3.84
C ASP A 52 -14.46 0.02 4.67
N THR A 53 -14.03 -1.05 4.03
CA THR A 53 -13.49 -2.22 4.71
C THR A 53 -12.36 -2.86 3.93
N LEU A 54 -11.39 -3.42 4.65
CA LEU A 54 -10.29 -4.16 4.05
C LEU A 54 -10.72 -5.53 3.52
N GLU A 55 -11.95 -5.95 3.81
CA GLU A 55 -12.50 -7.20 3.28
C GLU A 55 -13.02 -7.05 1.84
N ASP A 56 -13.09 -5.83 1.33
CA ASP A 56 -13.48 -5.55 -0.05
C ASP A 56 -12.55 -6.33 -1.01
N PRO A 57 -13.09 -7.09 -1.97
CA PRO A 57 -12.25 -7.85 -2.91
C PRO A 57 -11.24 -7.01 -3.68
N VAL A 58 -11.58 -5.76 -4.03
CA VAL A 58 -10.66 -4.87 -4.72
C VAL A 58 -9.54 -4.44 -3.78
N ALA A 59 -9.87 -4.17 -2.50
CA ALA A 59 -8.86 -3.83 -1.50
C ALA A 59 -7.88 -4.99 -1.28
N LEU A 60 -8.39 -6.21 -1.17
CA LEU A 60 -7.54 -7.39 -1.01
C LEU A 60 -6.65 -7.62 -2.22
N GLU A 61 -7.17 -7.40 -3.43
CA GLU A 61 -6.38 -7.51 -4.65
C GLU A 61 -5.27 -6.46 -4.69
N LEU A 62 -5.58 -5.22 -4.31
CA LEU A 62 -4.57 -4.17 -4.28
C LEU A 62 -3.48 -4.48 -3.25
N ILE A 63 -3.87 -4.96 -2.07
CA ILE A 63 -2.90 -5.37 -1.05
C ILE A 63 -1.99 -6.49 -1.57
N ALA A 64 -2.57 -7.47 -2.26
CA ALA A 64 -1.79 -8.57 -2.84
C ALA A 64 -0.78 -8.07 -3.87
N ARG A 65 -1.20 -7.16 -4.76
CA ARG A 65 -0.30 -6.58 -5.77
C ARG A 65 0.81 -5.74 -5.15
N VAL A 66 0.48 -4.95 -4.13
CA VAL A 66 1.48 -4.14 -3.43
C VAL A 66 2.45 -5.04 -2.68
N SER A 67 1.98 -6.16 -2.14
CA SER A 67 2.86 -7.13 -1.47
C SER A 67 3.86 -7.75 -2.46
N GLU A 68 3.41 -8.09 -3.67
CA GLU A 68 4.31 -8.59 -4.71
C GLU A 68 5.35 -7.54 -5.10
N LEU A 69 4.94 -6.28 -5.21
CA LEU A 69 5.83 -5.17 -5.51
C LEU A 69 6.88 -5.00 -4.40
N SER A 70 6.44 -5.06 -3.15
CA SER A 70 7.33 -4.94 -2.00
C SER A 70 8.41 -6.02 -2.02
N ASP A 71 8.04 -7.24 -2.38
CA ASP A 71 8.99 -8.34 -2.50
C ASP A 71 9.94 -8.12 -3.69
N ALA A 72 9.38 -7.79 -4.84
CA ALA A 72 10.17 -7.61 -6.07
C ALA A 72 11.19 -6.48 -5.96
N LEU A 73 10.84 -5.39 -5.30
CA LEU A 73 11.70 -4.21 -5.15
C LEU A 73 12.44 -4.17 -3.81
N ALA A 74 12.24 -5.16 -2.96
CA ALA A 74 12.84 -5.25 -1.63
C ALA A 74 12.64 -3.96 -0.84
N CYS A 75 11.39 -3.50 -0.75
CA CYS A 75 11.08 -2.26 -0.07
C CYS A 75 10.00 -2.44 1.00
N ARG A 76 9.91 -1.48 1.90
CA ARG A 76 8.90 -1.44 2.95
C ARG A 76 7.76 -0.53 2.50
N ILE A 77 6.53 -1.00 2.72
CA ILE A 77 5.33 -0.26 2.35
C ILE A 77 4.52 0.03 3.62
N GLU A 78 4.24 1.29 3.87
CA GLU A 78 3.34 1.66 4.96
C GLU A 78 1.90 1.55 4.50
N VAL A 79 1.05 0.97 5.34
CA VAL A 79 -0.37 0.76 5.04
C VAL A 79 -1.21 1.56 6.01
N GLN A 80 -2.08 2.42 5.47
CA GLN A 80 -2.99 3.24 6.27
C GLN A 80 -4.42 3.05 5.79
N HIS A 81 -5.37 3.08 6.71
CA HIS A 81 -6.79 3.09 6.39
C HIS A 81 -7.48 4.09 7.31
N ARG A 82 -8.23 5.02 6.70
CA ARG A 82 -8.91 6.10 7.41
C ARG A 82 -7.92 6.92 8.26
N GLU A 83 -6.74 7.17 7.70
CA GLU A 83 -5.67 7.95 8.33
C GLU A 83 -5.02 7.26 9.54
N ILE A 84 -5.35 5.99 9.77
CA ILE A 84 -4.75 5.20 10.84
C ILE A 84 -3.70 4.26 10.25
N ILE A 85 -2.50 4.27 10.80
CA ILE A 85 -1.42 3.38 10.37
C ILE A 85 -1.75 1.97 10.85
N LEU A 86 -1.92 1.04 9.90
CA LEU A 86 -2.24 -0.35 10.20
C LEU A 86 -0.99 -1.21 10.36
N GLY A 87 0.11 -0.79 9.81
CA GLY A 87 1.38 -1.52 9.83
C GLY A 87 2.12 -1.37 8.51
N HIS A 88 3.01 -2.31 8.23
CA HIS A 88 3.86 -2.28 7.04
C HIS A 88 3.90 -3.62 6.35
N ILE A 89 4.09 -3.58 5.03
CA ILE A 89 4.46 -4.75 4.24
C ILE A 89 5.97 -4.68 4.07
N VAL A 90 6.67 -5.71 4.52
CA VAL A 90 8.13 -5.74 4.51
C VAL A 90 8.60 -6.92 3.65
N TYR A 91 9.19 -6.61 2.53
CA TYR A 91 9.68 -7.61 1.57
C TYR A 91 8.61 -8.66 1.22
N GLY A 92 7.40 -8.16 0.95
CA GLY A 92 6.29 -9.00 0.51
C GLY A 92 5.43 -9.59 1.62
N GLN A 93 5.78 -9.38 2.89
CA GLN A 93 5.03 -9.94 4.02
C GLN A 93 4.52 -8.85 4.94
N PRO A 94 3.29 -8.99 5.44
CA PRO A 94 2.80 -8.02 6.45
C PRO A 94 3.60 -8.17 7.74
N ASP A 95 3.89 -7.05 8.39
CA ASP A 95 4.48 -7.11 9.71
C ASP A 95 3.44 -7.60 10.73
N GLU A 96 3.85 -7.79 11.96
CA GLU A 96 2.98 -8.36 12.99
C GLU A 96 1.72 -7.52 13.21
N GLN A 97 1.87 -6.21 13.20
CA GLN A 97 0.74 -5.29 13.39
C GLN A 97 -0.27 -5.41 12.25
N LEU A 98 0.20 -5.38 11.01
CA LEU A 98 -0.67 -5.48 9.84
C LEU A 98 -1.28 -6.86 9.71
N ALA A 99 -0.52 -7.92 9.98
CA ALA A 99 -1.03 -9.28 9.94
C ALA A 99 -2.21 -9.47 10.88
N ALA A 100 -2.14 -8.89 12.08
CA ALA A 100 -3.24 -8.94 13.04
C ALA A 100 -4.50 -8.26 12.49
N VAL A 101 -4.35 -7.11 11.84
CA VAL A 101 -5.47 -6.38 11.23
C VAL A 101 -6.09 -7.18 10.09
N LEU A 102 -5.27 -7.81 9.24
CA LEU A 102 -5.74 -8.56 8.09
C LEU A 102 -6.22 -9.97 8.44
N GLY A 103 -6.01 -10.41 9.67
CA GLY A 103 -6.40 -11.75 10.08
C GLY A 103 -5.46 -12.86 9.63
N PHE A 104 -4.26 -12.51 9.17
CA PHE A 104 -3.27 -13.50 8.72
C PHE A 104 -2.44 -14.09 9.86
N GLY A 105 -2.46 -13.45 11.00
CA GLY A 105 -1.66 -13.87 12.13
C GLY A 105 -2.34 -14.91 13.05
N GLY A 106 -3.50 -15.45 12.64
CA GLY A 106 -4.23 -16.40 13.44
C GLY A 106 -3.45 -17.63 13.79
N PRO A 107 -3.80 -18.44 14.70
CA PRO A 107 -5.04 -19.11 14.82
C PRO A 107 -5.77 -18.19 15.39
#